data_817972d01630fedc56d88224d3c62b3a
#
_entry.id   817972d01630fedc56d88224d3c62b3a
#
_cell.length_a   1.000
_cell.length_b   1.000
_cell.length_c   1.000
_cell.angle_alpha   90.00
_cell.angle_beta   90.00
_cell.angle_gamma   90.00
#
_symmetry.space_group_name_H-M   'P 1'
#
loop_
_entity.id
_entity.type
_entity.pdbx_description
1 polymer ?
#
loop_
_entity_poly.entity_id
_entity_poly.type
_entity_poly.pdbx_seq_one_letter_code
_entity_poly.pdbx_strand_id
1 'polypeptide(L)'
;MAFDYLIVGAGYAGSVLAERLASQLNKRVLIVDKRPHIGGNAFDTYNEDGILIHPYGPHIFHTNSLEVFNHLSMFTQWRPYEHRVIGSVEGQLVPIPFNMDSLNRLFPSGYASRLEQKLVERYGYGVKQPILEMMREDDADLKYLAEYIYKNVFLGYTLKQWERKPDELDASVTSRVPVNISRDDRYFGDKYQAMPLHGYTRMFERMLAHPNIKVMLNTDYREITPFLPFDRMVYTGPVDAFFNHRYGKLPYRSLHFDHTTLDVAQYQATGTVNYPNDNQYTRITEFKHLTGQTHEKTSIVMEYPRAEGDPYYPIPMPEYNALYKLYESDAQLEDKVLFVGRLATYRYYNMDQIVAQALSVFNKQILPMETEREVRAT
;
A
#
# COMPACT_ATOMS: atom_id res chain seq x y z
N MET A 1 12.43 -4.23 -33.86
CA MET A 1 10.95 -4.06 -33.75
C MET A 1 10.71 -2.81 -32.93
N ALA A 2 9.84 -1.92 -33.35
CA ALA A 2 9.44 -0.77 -32.54
C ALA A 2 8.31 -1.19 -31.60
N PHE A 3 8.27 -0.61 -30.39
CA PHE A 3 7.15 -0.75 -29.45
C PHE A 3 6.23 0.46 -29.54
N ASP A 4 4.94 0.24 -29.34
CA ASP A 4 3.99 1.35 -29.28
C ASP A 4 4.10 2.05 -27.92
N TYR A 5 4.34 1.26 -26.85
CA TYR A 5 4.53 1.76 -25.50
C TYR A 5 5.75 1.17 -24.80
N LEU A 6 6.52 2.04 -24.15
CA LEU A 6 7.51 1.69 -23.13
C LEU A 6 6.90 1.95 -21.75
N ILE A 7 6.84 0.95 -20.89
CA ILE A 7 6.36 1.10 -19.52
C ILE A 7 7.54 0.90 -18.56
N VAL A 8 7.81 1.90 -17.73
CA VAL A 8 8.87 1.88 -16.74
C VAL A 8 8.27 1.52 -15.38
N GLY A 9 8.58 0.31 -14.91
CA GLY A 9 8.10 -0.30 -13.69
C GLY A 9 7.06 -1.40 -13.90
N ALA A 10 7.35 -2.59 -13.37
CA ALA A 10 6.52 -3.80 -13.47
C ALA A 10 5.60 -4.04 -12.26
N GLY A 11 5.27 -2.97 -11.49
CA GLY A 11 4.30 -3.01 -10.39
C GLY A 11 2.86 -2.89 -10.90
N TYR A 12 1.90 -2.68 -9.98
CA TYR A 12 0.46 -2.62 -10.33
C TYR A 12 0.16 -1.61 -11.44
N ALA A 13 0.65 -0.37 -11.35
CA ALA A 13 0.35 0.65 -12.34
C ALA A 13 0.80 0.24 -13.74
N GLY A 14 2.06 -0.19 -13.87
CA GLY A 14 2.62 -0.60 -15.17
C GLY A 14 1.98 -1.86 -15.71
N SER A 15 1.76 -2.88 -14.87
CA SER A 15 1.18 -4.14 -15.30
C SER A 15 -0.27 -4.03 -15.75
N VAL A 16 -1.10 -3.25 -15.03
CA VAL A 16 -2.49 -3.00 -15.44
C VAL A 16 -2.55 -2.25 -16.77
N LEU A 17 -1.71 -1.21 -16.95
CA LEU A 17 -1.69 -0.48 -18.20
C LEU A 17 -1.15 -1.32 -19.37
N ALA A 18 -0.12 -2.13 -19.14
CA ALA A 18 0.39 -3.04 -20.16
C ALA A 18 -0.68 -4.02 -20.64
N GLU A 19 -1.39 -4.61 -19.70
CA GLU A 19 -2.48 -5.54 -20.00
C GLU A 19 -3.61 -4.85 -20.78
N ARG A 20 -4.08 -3.68 -20.36
CA ARG A 20 -5.12 -2.93 -21.06
C ARG A 20 -4.68 -2.50 -22.47
N LEU A 21 -3.47 -1.99 -22.63
CA LEU A 21 -2.90 -1.61 -23.93
C LEU A 21 -2.82 -2.80 -24.90
N ALA A 22 -2.34 -3.94 -24.41
CA ALA A 22 -2.18 -5.13 -25.24
C ALA A 22 -3.52 -5.80 -25.56
N SER A 23 -4.39 -5.99 -24.56
CA SER A 23 -5.64 -6.73 -24.72
C SER A 23 -6.74 -5.93 -25.40
N GLN A 24 -6.84 -4.61 -25.14
CA GLN A 24 -7.94 -3.78 -25.64
C GLN A 24 -7.58 -3.01 -26.92
N LEU A 25 -6.29 -2.66 -27.10
CA LEU A 25 -5.83 -1.82 -28.20
C LEU A 25 -4.81 -2.54 -29.11
N ASN A 26 -4.54 -3.82 -28.84
CA ASN A 26 -3.56 -4.63 -29.58
C ASN A 26 -2.17 -3.95 -29.72
N LYS A 27 -1.79 -3.09 -28.77
CA LYS A 27 -0.51 -2.37 -28.77
C LYS A 27 0.62 -3.30 -28.34
N ARG A 28 1.81 -3.08 -28.91
CA ARG A 28 3.05 -3.76 -28.53
C ARG A 28 3.68 -2.99 -27.38
N VAL A 29 3.84 -3.65 -26.25
CA VAL A 29 4.29 -3.06 -25.00
C VAL A 29 5.61 -3.68 -24.56
N LEU A 30 6.59 -2.85 -24.22
CA LEU A 30 7.76 -3.28 -23.46
C LEU A 30 7.65 -2.73 -22.04
N ILE A 31 7.67 -3.63 -21.06
CA ILE A 31 7.87 -3.28 -19.65
C ILE A 31 9.34 -3.41 -19.31
N VAL A 32 9.89 -2.41 -18.62
CA VAL A 32 11.26 -2.41 -18.12
C VAL A 32 11.24 -2.18 -16.60
N ASP A 33 11.94 -3.01 -15.85
CA ASP A 33 12.12 -2.82 -14.42
C ASP A 33 13.59 -3.05 -14.03
N LYS A 34 14.11 -2.18 -13.16
CA LYS A 34 15.47 -2.32 -12.62
C LYS A 34 15.62 -3.51 -11.66
N ARG A 35 14.52 -4.02 -11.11
CA ARG A 35 14.49 -5.19 -10.23
C ARG A 35 14.52 -6.49 -11.03
N PRO A 36 14.95 -7.60 -10.40
CA PRO A 36 15.00 -8.92 -11.04
C PRO A 36 13.65 -9.64 -11.12
N HIS A 37 12.55 -8.97 -10.78
CA HIS A 37 11.20 -9.55 -10.69
C HIS A 37 10.12 -8.56 -11.10
N ILE A 38 8.96 -9.08 -11.47
CA ILE A 38 7.71 -8.35 -11.67
C ILE A 38 6.98 -8.15 -10.34
N GLY A 39 5.85 -7.41 -10.33
CA GLY A 39 4.98 -7.20 -9.18
C GLY A 39 5.36 -5.99 -8.30
N GLY A 40 6.52 -5.36 -8.55
CA GLY A 40 6.97 -4.22 -7.76
C GLY A 40 7.08 -4.58 -6.27
N ASN A 41 6.52 -3.75 -5.38
CA ASN A 41 6.52 -4.05 -3.95
C ASN A 41 5.57 -5.18 -3.54
N ALA A 42 4.60 -5.55 -4.40
CA ALA A 42 3.71 -6.68 -4.13
C ALA A 42 4.30 -8.04 -4.55
N PHE A 43 5.55 -8.06 -5.02
CA PHE A 43 6.27 -9.29 -5.31
C PHE A 43 6.28 -10.21 -4.09
N ASP A 44 5.94 -11.47 -4.30
CA ASP A 44 6.05 -12.54 -3.33
C ASP A 44 6.81 -13.72 -3.92
N THR A 45 7.43 -14.51 -3.07
CA THR A 45 8.25 -15.65 -3.48
C THR A 45 8.32 -16.68 -2.37
N TYR A 46 8.59 -17.92 -2.73
CA TYR A 46 8.90 -18.96 -1.75
C TYR A 46 10.35 -18.80 -1.28
N ASN A 47 10.54 -18.82 0.04
CA ASN A 47 11.88 -18.89 0.62
C ASN A 47 12.48 -20.30 0.53
N GLU A 48 13.67 -20.49 1.08
CA GLU A 48 14.41 -21.77 1.03
C GLU A 48 13.66 -22.91 1.76
N ASP A 49 12.82 -22.60 2.74
CA ASP A 49 11.96 -23.56 3.45
C ASP A 49 10.62 -23.82 2.73
N GLY A 50 10.36 -23.21 1.58
CA GLY A 50 9.10 -23.38 0.84
C GLY A 50 7.92 -22.60 1.41
N ILE A 51 8.16 -21.56 2.22
CA ILE A 51 7.13 -20.67 2.76
C ILE A 51 7.00 -19.45 1.85
N LEU A 52 5.79 -19.13 1.42
CA LEU A 52 5.50 -17.95 0.60
C LEU A 52 5.63 -16.69 1.47
N ILE A 53 6.58 -15.82 1.13
CA ILE A 53 6.89 -14.58 1.83
C ILE A 53 6.71 -13.37 0.93
N HIS A 54 6.52 -12.20 1.52
CA HIS A 54 6.49 -10.91 0.84
C HIS A 54 7.79 -10.14 1.17
N PRO A 55 8.79 -10.12 0.28
CA PRO A 55 10.10 -9.51 0.56
C PRO A 55 10.04 -8.01 0.89
N TYR A 56 9.03 -7.31 0.40
CA TYR A 56 8.82 -5.86 0.62
C TYR A 56 7.71 -5.56 1.62
N GLY A 57 7.54 -6.44 2.61
CA GLY A 57 6.53 -6.33 3.64
C GLY A 57 5.14 -6.82 3.22
N PRO A 58 4.21 -6.97 4.19
CA PRO A 58 2.90 -7.55 3.95
C PRO A 58 2.07 -6.70 3.00
N HIS A 59 1.51 -7.33 1.99
CA HIS A 59 0.54 -6.75 1.08
C HIS A 59 -0.77 -7.51 1.22
N ILE A 60 -1.82 -6.82 1.66
CA ILE A 60 -3.17 -7.37 1.86
C ILE A 60 -4.11 -6.62 0.92
N PHE A 61 -4.81 -7.37 0.06
CA PHE A 61 -5.74 -6.75 -0.88
C PHE A 61 -7.09 -6.50 -0.23
N HIS A 62 -7.55 -5.26 -0.31
CA HIS A 62 -8.87 -4.83 0.12
C HIS A 62 -9.38 -3.71 -0.80
N THR A 63 -10.67 -3.65 -1.06
CA THR A 63 -11.28 -2.60 -1.87
C THR A 63 -12.80 -2.56 -1.71
N ASN A 64 -13.39 -1.38 -1.92
CA ASN A 64 -14.83 -1.20 -2.12
C ASN A 64 -15.19 -1.14 -3.62
N SER A 65 -14.20 -1.04 -4.51
CA SER A 65 -14.42 -0.93 -5.96
C SER A 65 -14.68 -2.30 -6.60
N LEU A 66 -15.88 -2.50 -7.10
CA LEU A 66 -16.23 -3.69 -7.89
C LEU A 66 -15.40 -3.75 -9.19
N GLU A 67 -15.12 -2.61 -9.82
CA GLU A 67 -14.33 -2.53 -11.05
C GLU A 67 -12.91 -3.08 -10.83
N VAL A 68 -12.25 -2.61 -9.76
CA VAL A 68 -10.90 -3.08 -9.38
C VAL A 68 -10.90 -4.56 -9.04
N PHE A 69 -11.87 -5.00 -8.24
CA PHE A 69 -11.99 -6.40 -7.86
C PHE A 69 -12.21 -7.30 -9.08
N ASN A 70 -13.11 -6.94 -9.97
CA ASN A 70 -13.42 -7.69 -11.18
C ASN A 70 -12.21 -7.73 -12.14
N HIS A 71 -11.53 -6.60 -12.32
CA HIS A 71 -10.34 -6.55 -13.16
C HIS A 71 -9.25 -7.52 -12.67
N LEU A 72 -8.89 -7.47 -11.40
CA LEU A 72 -7.87 -8.36 -10.85
C LEU A 72 -8.33 -9.82 -10.81
N SER A 73 -9.61 -10.08 -10.65
CA SER A 73 -10.21 -11.44 -10.67
C SER A 73 -10.05 -12.16 -12.00
N MET A 74 -9.75 -11.46 -13.08
CA MET A 74 -9.40 -12.10 -14.36
C MET A 74 -8.06 -12.85 -14.31
N PHE A 75 -7.20 -12.50 -13.36
CA PHE A 75 -5.81 -12.99 -13.29
C PHE A 75 -5.53 -13.84 -12.05
N THR A 76 -6.45 -13.90 -11.10
CA THR A 76 -6.29 -14.73 -9.89
C THR A 76 -7.63 -15.27 -9.39
N GLN A 77 -7.56 -16.36 -8.65
CA GLN A 77 -8.59 -16.75 -7.71
C GLN A 77 -8.29 -16.14 -6.35
N TRP A 78 -9.33 -15.85 -5.59
CA TRP A 78 -9.20 -15.20 -4.30
C TRP A 78 -9.44 -16.17 -3.15
N ARG A 79 -8.58 -16.12 -2.15
CA ARG A 79 -8.83 -16.68 -0.83
C ARG A 79 -9.40 -15.55 0.05
N PRO A 80 -10.63 -15.66 0.59
CA PRO A 80 -11.15 -14.68 1.54
C PRO A 80 -10.20 -14.53 2.73
N TYR A 81 -9.90 -13.30 3.08
CA TYR A 81 -8.99 -12.99 4.18
C TYR A 81 -9.34 -11.63 4.79
N GLU A 82 -9.84 -11.64 6.00
CA GLU A 82 -10.07 -10.44 6.80
C GLU A 82 -8.84 -10.19 7.69
N HIS A 83 -8.13 -9.10 7.41
CA HIS A 83 -6.93 -8.79 8.16
C HIS A 83 -7.25 -8.30 9.56
N ARG A 84 -6.60 -8.91 10.56
CA ARG A 84 -6.65 -8.52 11.96
C ARG A 84 -5.26 -8.15 12.43
N VAL A 85 -5.16 -7.04 13.15
CA VAL A 85 -3.92 -6.54 13.72
C VAL A 85 -4.10 -6.44 15.23
N ILE A 86 -3.07 -6.84 15.95
CA ILE A 86 -2.97 -6.68 17.40
C ILE A 86 -1.88 -5.64 17.68
N GLY A 87 -2.09 -4.78 18.68
CA GLY A 87 -1.07 -3.87 19.19
C GLY A 87 -0.57 -4.31 20.55
N SER A 88 0.74 -4.24 20.77
CA SER A 88 1.34 -4.36 22.11
C SER A 88 1.24 -3.02 22.82
N VAL A 89 0.39 -2.92 23.82
CA VAL A 89 0.14 -1.70 24.60
C VAL A 89 0.31 -2.02 26.09
N GLU A 90 1.33 -1.44 26.72
CA GLU A 90 1.66 -1.68 28.14
C GLU A 90 1.73 -3.17 28.52
N GLY A 91 2.28 -3.99 27.62
CA GLY A 91 2.40 -5.45 27.79
C GLY A 91 1.11 -6.24 27.51
N GLN A 92 0.01 -5.59 27.17
CA GLN A 92 -1.25 -6.21 26.76
C GLN A 92 -1.35 -6.25 25.24
N LEU A 93 -1.91 -7.35 24.71
CA LEU A 93 -2.20 -7.52 23.28
C LEU A 93 -3.66 -7.14 23.01
N VAL A 94 -3.87 -6.04 22.29
CA VAL A 94 -5.19 -5.46 22.04
C VAL A 94 -5.48 -5.34 20.54
N PRO A 95 -6.74 -5.48 20.09
CA PRO A 95 -7.11 -5.23 18.69
C PRO A 95 -6.75 -3.82 18.21
N ILE A 96 -6.28 -3.71 16.96
CA ILE A 96 -6.07 -2.46 16.23
C ILE A 96 -6.82 -2.56 14.90
N PRO A 97 -7.65 -1.58 14.50
CA PRO A 97 -7.92 -0.28 15.16
C PRO A 97 -8.44 -0.44 16.59
N PHE A 98 -8.05 0.52 17.45
CA PHE A 98 -8.53 0.53 18.84
C PHE A 98 -10.06 0.51 18.86
N ASN A 99 -10.64 -0.38 19.64
CA ASN A 99 -12.08 -0.64 19.70
C ASN A 99 -12.55 -0.96 21.11
N MET A 100 -13.81 -1.33 21.28
CA MET A 100 -14.37 -1.65 22.62
C MET A 100 -13.70 -2.86 23.26
N ASP A 101 -13.23 -3.85 22.48
CA ASP A 101 -12.49 -4.99 23.06
C ASP A 101 -11.08 -4.58 23.52
N SER A 102 -10.44 -3.61 22.82
CA SER A 102 -9.19 -3.02 23.28
C SER A 102 -9.39 -2.30 24.63
N LEU A 103 -10.48 -1.58 24.76
CA LEU A 103 -10.86 -0.86 25.98
C LEU A 103 -11.06 -1.84 27.16
N ASN A 104 -11.79 -2.94 26.95
CA ASN A 104 -12.02 -3.94 27.98
C ASN A 104 -10.77 -4.71 28.41
N ARG A 105 -9.74 -4.80 27.55
CA ARG A 105 -8.47 -5.43 27.91
C ARG A 105 -7.54 -4.51 28.70
N LEU A 106 -7.64 -3.19 28.51
CA LEU A 106 -6.72 -2.23 29.09
C LEU A 106 -7.25 -1.57 30.38
N PHE A 107 -8.56 -1.51 30.56
CA PHE A 107 -9.16 -0.83 31.70
C PHE A 107 -9.95 -1.77 32.60
N PRO A 108 -10.05 -1.48 33.91
CA PRO A 108 -10.94 -2.23 34.81
C PRO A 108 -12.38 -2.23 34.29
N SER A 109 -13.07 -3.37 34.42
CA SER A 109 -14.38 -3.62 33.77
C SER A 109 -15.43 -2.55 34.02
N GLY A 110 -15.56 -2.05 35.27
CA GLY A 110 -16.52 -0.99 35.59
C GLY A 110 -16.20 0.34 34.92
N TYR A 111 -14.92 0.69 34.78
CA TYR A 111 -14.51 1.89 34.08
C TYR A 111 -14.63 1.73 32.56
N ALA A 112 -14.26 0.57 32.03
CA ALA A 112 -14.44 0.22 30.61
C ALA A 112 -15.91 0.35 30.20
N SER A 113 -16.84 -0.23 30.96
CA SER A 113 -18.28 -0.14 30.68
C SER A 113 -18.79 1.31 30.69
N ARG A 114 -18.32 2.15 31.61
CA ARG A 114 -18.66 3.59 31.63
C ARG A 114 -18.14 4.31 30.38
N LEU A 115 -16.91 4.02 29.97
CA LEU A 115 -16.32 4.60 28.77
C LEU A 115 -17.06 4.15 27.51
N GLU A 116 -17.40 2.86 27.38
CA GLU A 116 -18.21 2.33 26.28
C GLU A 116 -19.55 3.07 26.16
N GLN A 117 -20.27 3.23 27.29
CA GLN A 117 -21.54 3.94 27.30
C GLN A 117 -21.36 5.38 26.79
N LYS A 118 -20.39 6.13 27.33
CA LYS A 118 -20.10 7.51 26.90
C LYS A 118 -19.73 7.60 25.41
N LEU A 119 -18.90 6.67 24.91
CA LEU A 119 -18.54 6.62 23.50
C LEU A 119 -19.76 6.42 22.60
N VAL A 120 -20.67 5.49 22.98
CA VAL A 120 -21.90 5.24 22.22
C VAL A 120 -22.86 6.41 22.29
N GLU A 121 -23.05 7.02 23.46
CA GLU A 121 -23.89 8.20 23.65
C GLU A 121 -23.36 9.40 22.84
N ARG A 122 -22.05 9.59 22.79
CA ARG A 122 -21.41 10.73 22.11
C ARG A 122 -21.34 10.59 20.61
N TYR A 123 -20.91 9.41 20.11
CA TYR A 123 -20.58 9.20 18.69
C TYR A 123 -21.54 8.25 17.97
N GLY A 124 -22.21 7.38 18.71
CA GLY A 124 -23.00 6.28 18.14
C GLY A 124 -22.20 4.98 17.97
N TYR A 125 -22.89 3.84 18.05
CA TYR A 125 -22.30 2.53 17.81
C TYR A 125 -22.00 2.33 16.29
N GLY A 126 -20.87 1.73 15.96
CA GLY A 126 -20.44 1.47 14.60
C GLY A 126 -19.68 2.62 13.93
N VAL A 127 -19.55 3.77 14.61
CA VAL A 127 -18.83 4.93 14.08
C VAL A 127 -17.33 4.73 14.19
N LYS A 128 -16.60 5.25 13.21
CA LYS A 128 -15.14 5.32 13.15
C LYS A 128 -14.70 6.75 13.43
N GLN A 129 -14.07 6.96 14.58
CA GLN A 129 -13.73 8.31 15.05
C GLN A 129 -12.22 8.57 14.93
N PRO A 130 -11.79 9.64 14.21
CA PRO A 130 -10.39 10.03 14.16
C PRO A 130 -9.86 10.45 15.53
N ILE A 131 -8.67 9.96 15.91
CA ILE A 131 -8.10 10.22 17.24
C ILE A 131 -7.87 11.72 17.51
N LEU A 132 -7.44 12.49 16.52
CA LEU A 132 -7.18 13.91 16.66
C LEU A 132 -8.47 14.73 16.90
N GLU A 133 -9.62 14.23 16.48
CA GLU A 133 -10.92 14.82 16.80
C GLU A 133 -11.33 14.46 18.22
N MET A 134 -11.12 13.21 18.67
CA MET A 134 -11.39 12.79 20.05
C MET A 134 -10.55 13.56 21.07
N MET A 135 -9.34 13.97 20.72
CA MET A 135 -8.47 14.80 21.57
C MET A 135 -9.08 16.19 21.91
N ARG A 136 -10.12 16.62 21.18
CA ARG A 136 -10.80 17.91 21.36
C ARG A 136 -12.05 17.81 22.24
N GLU A 137 -12.34 16.63 22.81
CA GLU A 137 -13.50 16.43 23.67
C GLU A 137 -13.36 17.16 25.01
N ASP A 138 -14.48 17.69 25.49
CA ASP A 138 -14.56 18.40 26.79
C ASP A 138 -14.91 17.46 27.95
N ASP A 139 -15.55 16.30 27.67
CA ASP A 139 -15.83 15.30 28.70
C ASP A 139 -14.51 14.71 29.22
N ALA A 140 -14.31 14.79 30.53
CA ALA A 140 -13.06 14.42 31.19
C ALA A 140 -12.66 12.94 30.95
N ASP A 141 -13.65 12.03 30.94
CA ASP A 141 -13.38 10.59 30.69
C ASP A 141 -13.01 10.33 29.22
N LEU A 142 -13.73 10.95 28.27
CA LEU A 142 -13.45 10.80 26.83
C LEU A 142 -12.12 11.46 26.46
N LYS A 143 -11.81 12.61 27.04
CA LYS A 143 -10.52 13.28 26.86
C LYS A 143 -9.37 12.43 27.39
N TYR A 144 -9.50 11.91 28.62
CA TYR A 144 -8.51 11.01 29.19
C TYR A 144 -8.29 9.77 28.31
N LEU A 145 -9.37 9.15 27.82
CA LEU A 145 -9.29 8.01 26.91
C LEU A 145 -8.58 8.39 25.60
N ALA A 146 -8.92 9.53 25.01
CA ALA A 146 -8.30 9.99 23.77
C ALA A 146 -6.78 10.22 23.96
N GLU A 147 -6.38 10.88 25.06
CA GLU A 147 -4.98 11.10 25.42
C GLU A 147 -4.23 9.77 25.64
N TYR A 148 -4.87 8.82 26.32
CA TYR A 148 -4.31 7.49 26.53
C TYR A 148 -4.08 6.74 25.21
N ILE A 149 -5.08 6.71 24.33
CA ILE A 149 -4.98 6.06 23.02
C ILE A 149 -3.93 6.77 22.15
N TYR A 150 -3.96 8.11 22.11
CA TYR A 150 -2.97 8.89 21.34
C TYR A 150 -1.54 8.55 21.77
N LYS A 151 -1.28 8.57 23.07
CA LYS A 151 0.05 8.29 23.62
C LYS A 151 0.52 6.85 23.38
N ASN A 152 -0.35 5.87 23.65
CA ASN A 152 0.06 4.47 23.72
C ASN A 152 -0.12 3.69 22.42
N VAL A 153 -0.96 4.19 21.48
CA VAL A 153 -1.23 3.49 20.20
C VAL A 153 -0.68 4.28 19.00
N PHE A 154 -0.85 5.62 18.99
CA PHE A 154 -0.54 6.41 17.79
C PHE A 154 0.84 7.04 17.83
N LEU A 155 1.19 7.74 18.92
CA LEU A 155 2.36 8.63 18.95
C LEU A 155 3.66 7.90 18.65
N GLY A 156 3.95 6.82 19.38
CA GLY A 156 5.21 6.08 19.22
C GLY A 156 5.30 5.39 17.86
N TYR A 157 4.20 4.81 17.38
CA TYR A 157 4.15 4.19 16.05
C TYR A 157 4.39 5.23 14.94
N THR A 158 3.73 6.39 15.04
CA THR A 158 3.84 7.46 14.05
C THR A 158 5.24 8.08 14.04
N LEU A 159 5.83 8.31 15.22
CA LEU A 159 7.21 8.79 15.33
C LEU A 159 8.21 7.83 14.69
N LYS A 160 8.06 6.51 14.88
CA LYS A 160 8.90 5.51 14.21
C LYS A 160 8.70 5.55 12.70
N GLN A 161 7.44 5.49 12.23
CA GLN A 161 7.10 5.37 10.82
C GLN A 161 7.47 6.63 10.02
N TRP A 162 7.23 7.81 10.58
CA TRP A 162 7.28 9.08 9.84
C TRP A 162 8.35 10.06 10.34
N GLU A 163 8.96 9.83 11.51
CA GLU A 163 9.80 10.79 12.23
C GLU A 163 9.08 12.13 12.49
N ARG A 164 7.77 12.07 12.64
CA ARG A 164 6.85 13.18 12.86
C ARG A 164 5.78 12.76 13.85
N LYS A 165 5.21 13.75 14.57
CA LYS A 165 4.04 13.52 15.41
C LYS A 165 2.77 13.38 14.56
N PRO A 166 1.71 12.71 15.07
CA PRO A 166 0.44 12.57 14.34
C PRO A 166 -0.20 13.89 13.89
N ASP A 167 -0.07 14.96 14.69
CA ASP A 167 -0.61 16.28 14.45
C ASP A 167 0.23 17.14 13.47
N GLU A 168 1.45 16.71 13.14
CA GLU A 168 2.31 17.32 12.13
C GLU A 168 2.07 16.78 10.71
N LEU A 169 1.39 15.65 10.61
CA LEU A 169 1.11 14.98 9.35
C LEU A 169 -0.27 15.39 8.79
N ASP A 170 -0.47 15.16 7.48
CA ASP A 170 -1.80 15.29 6.90
C ASP A 170 -2.81 14.39 7.62
N ALA A 171 -4.02 14.91 7.86
CA ALA A 171 -5.07 14.20 8.59
C ALA A 171 -5.45 12.85 7.95
N SER A 172 -5.21 12.67 6.66
CA SER A 172 -5.42 11.40 5.95
C SER A 172 -4.54 10.26 6.47
N VAL A 173 -3.41 10.55 7.11
CA VAL A 173 -2.53 9.53 7.71
C VAL A 173 -3.14 8.94 8.96
N THR A 174 -3.56 9.80 9.89
CA THR A 174 -4.13 9.38 11.17
C THR A 174 -5.55 8.82 11.04
N SER A 175 -6.33 9.31 10.07
CA SER A 175 -7.69 8.83 9.81
C SER A 175 -7.75 7.44 9.16
N ARG A 176 -6.62 6.91 8.67
CA ARG A 176 -6.56 5.52 8.15
C ARG A 176 -6.78 4.45 9.21
N VAL A 177 -6.43 4.75 10.46
CA VAL A 177 -6.60 3.84 11.59
C VAL A 177 -7.42 4.55 12.66
N PRO A 178 -8.74 4.71 12.48
CA PRO A 178 -9.61 5.40 13.44
C PRO A 178 -9.81 4.57 14.71
N VAL A 179 -10.34 5.19 15.76
CA VAL A 179 -10.94 4.49 16.91
C VAL A 179 -12.30 3.95 16.48
N ASN A 180 -12.51 2.63 16.57
CA ASN A 180 -13.78 2.00 16.21
C ASN A 180 -14.72 1.93 17.42
N ILE A 181 -15.86 2.63 17.37
CA ILE A 181 -16.90 2.55 18.41
C ILE A 181 -17.75 1.29 18.20
N SER A 182 -17.11 0.14 18.22
CA SER A 182 -17.73 -1.16 17.98
C SER A 182 -16.81 -2.29 18.51
N ARG A 183 -17.23 -3.54 18.34
CA ARG A 183 -16.40 -4.74 18.59
C ARG A 183 -15.87 -5.39 17.31
N ASP A 184 -15.96 -4.66 16.17
CA ASP A 184 -15.36 -5.13 14.91
C ASP A 184 -13.84 -4.99 14.99
N ASP A 185 -13.13 -6.11 15.00
CA ASP A 185 -11.67 -6.21 15.11
C ASP A 185 -10.96 -6.30 13.76
N ARG A 186 -11.71 -6.21 12.65
CA ARG A 186 -11.12 -6.18 11.30
C ARG A 186 -10.36 -4.88 11.08
N TYR A 187 -9.17 -5.01 10.53
CA TYR A 187 -8.33 -3.83 10.26
C TYR A 187 -8.91 -2.96 9.14
N PHE A 188 -9.48 -3.59 8.12
CA PHE A 188 -10.17 -2.92 7.01
C PHE A 188 -11.69 -3.09 7.12
N GLY A 189 -12.43 -2.08 6.67
CA GLY A 189 -13.88 -2.14 6.59
C GLY A 189 -14.42 -2.37 5.17
N ASP A 190 -13.52 -2.67 4.22
CA ASP A 190 -13.86 -2.80 2.80
C ASP A 190 -14.68 -4.06 2.52
N LYS A 191 -15.53 -3.96 1.49
CA LYS A 191 -16.41 -5.04 1.07
C LYS A 191 -15.68 -6.26 0.55
N TYR A 192 -14.60 -6.04 -0.19
CA TYR A 192 -13.78 -7.10 -0.76
C TYR A 192 -12.44 -7.12 -0.02
N GLN A 193 -12.17 -8.21 0.69
CA GLN A 193 -10.92 -8.44 1.42
C GLN A 193 -10.46 -9.85 1.12
N ALA A 194 -9.29 -9.99 0.51
CA ALA A 194 -8.82 -11.30 0.08
C ALA A 194 -7.31 -11.29 -0.20
N MET A 195 -6.74 -12.48 -0.29
CA MET A 195 -5.39 -12.71 -0.79
C MET A 195 -5.45 -13.50 -2.10
N PRO A 196 -4.58 -13.23 -3.08
CA PRO A 196 -4.46 -14.09 -4.25
C PRO A 196 -4.15 -15.52 -3.84
N LEU A 197 -4.97 -16.49 -4.28
CA LEU A 197 -4.86 -17.89 -3.85
C LEU A 197 -3.47 -18.50 -4.10
N HIS A 198 -2.80 -18.06 -5.16
CA HIS A 198 -1.47 -18.56 -5.57
C HIS A 198 -0.38 -17.49 -5.47
N GLY A 199 -0.61 -16.44 -4.68
CA GLY A 199 0.29 -15.31 -4.51
C GLY A 199 0.14 -14.22 -5.58
N TYR A 200 0.73 -13.06 -5.28
CA TYR A 200 0.69 -11.88 -6.14
C TYR A 200 1.53 -12.07 -7.40
N THR A 201 2.73 -12.62 -7.28
CA THR A 201 3.62 -12.83 -8.43
C THR A 201 2.93 -13.66 -9.51
N ARG A 202 2.21 -14.71 -9.11
CA ARG A 202 1.45 -15.54 -10.06
C ARG A 202 0.30 -14.79 -10.72
N MET A 203 -0.34 -13.87 -10.01
CA MET A 203 -1.34 -12.97 -10.59
C MET A 203 -0.71 -12.04 -11.63
N PHE A 204 0.44 -11.44 -11.35
CA PHE A 204 1.17 -10.60 -12.29
C PHE A 204 1.66 -11.39 -13.52
N GLU A 205 2.17 -12.59 -13.35
CA GLU A 205 2.54 -13.47 -14.47
C GLU A 205 1.37 -13.69 -15.44
N ARG A 206 0.18 -13.96 -14.91
CA ARG A 206 -1.03 -14.13 -15.73
C ARG A 206 -1.48 -12.84 -16.39
N MET A 207 -1.40 -11.71 -15.69
CA MET A 207 -1.74 -10.39 -16.23
C MET A 207 -0.83 -10.01 -17.39
N LEU A 208 0.44 -10.37 -17.33
CA LEU A 208 1.45 -10.07 -18.34
C LEU A 208 1.61 -11.14 -19.42
N ALA A 209 0.87 -12.25 -19.34
CA ALA A 209 0.94 -13.37 -20.29
C ALA A 209 0.20 -13.06 -21.60
N HIS A 210 0.54 -11.93 -22.26
CA HIS A 210 0.01 -11.56 -23.56
C HIS A 210 1.13 -11.50 -24.61
N PRO A 211 0.93 -11.99 -25.86
CA PRO A 211 1.99 -12.03 -26.87
C PRO A 211 2.59 -10.67 -27.21
N ASN A 212 1.79 -9.60 -27.08
CA ASN A 212 2.21 -8.23 -27.33
C ASN A 212 2.93 -7.57 -26.14
N ILE A 213 3.04 -8.25 -24.99
CA ILE A 213 3.78 -7.75 -23.85
C ILE A 213 5.13 -8.43 -23.79
N LYS A 214 6.19 -7.64 -23.70
CA LYS A 214 7.55 -8.09 -23.41
C LYS A 214 7.99 -7.47 -22.09
N VAL A 215 8.70 -8.24 -21.28
CA VAL A 215 9.22 -7.79 -19.98
C VAL A 215 10.74 -7.91 -20.00
N MET A 216 11.41 -6.82 -19.62
CA MET A 216 12.86 -6.74 -19.48
C MET A 216 13.18 -6.33 -18.03
N LEU A 217 13.73 -7.25 -17.28
CA LEU A 217 14.10 -7.07 -15.87
C LEU A 217 15.60 -6.75 -15.75
N ASN A 218 16.05 -6.37 -14.55
CA ASN A 218 17.45 -5.99 -14.27
C ASN A 218 17.95 -4.88 -15.21
N THR A 219 17.08 -3.97 -15.65
CA THR A 219 17.41 -2.96 -16.66
C THR A 219 16.86 -1.61 -16.25
N ASP A 220 17.72 -0.59 -16.18
CA ASP A 220 17.26 0.80 -16.08
C ASP A 220 16.80 1.26 -17.48
N TYR A 221 15.61 1.88 -17.54
CA TYR A 221 15.04 2.36 -18.80
C TYR A 221 15.97 3.33 -19.55
N ARG A 222 16.80 4.08 -18.84
CA ARG A 222 17.76 5.04 -19.41
C ARG A 222 18.83 4.34 -20.26
N GLU A 223 19.16 3.08 -19.95
CA GLU A 223 20.14 2.29 -20.70
C GLU A 223 19.62 1.91 -22.09
N ILE A 224 18.32 1.73 -22.23
CA ILE A 224 17.73 1.23 -23.48
C ILE A 224 17.04 2.29 -24.32
N THR A 225 16.53 3.36 -23.72
CA THR A 225 15.80 4.40 -24.45
C THR A 225 16.56 5.06 -25.60
N PRO A 226 17.90 5.20 -25.57
CA PRO A 226 18.65 5.74 -26.70
C PRO A 226 18.65 4.83 -27.95
N PHE A 227 18.39 3.53 -27.76
CA PHE A 227 18.54 2.52 -28.83
C PHE A 227 17.21 1.86 -29.21
N LEU A 228 16.18 2.06 -28.41
CA LEU A 228 14.89 1.37 -28.58
C LEU A 228 13.80 2.37 -29.01
N PRO A 229 13.29 2.26 -30.25
CA PRO A 229 12.18 3.13 -30.67
C PRO A 229 10.86 2.72 -30.01
N PHE A 230 10.16 3.69 -29.45
CA PHE A 230 8.80 3.59 -28.93
C PHE A 230 8.05 4.91 -29.16
N ASP A 231 6.72 4.84 -29.20
CA ASP A 231 5.89 6.02 -29.46
C ASP A 231 5.61 6.83 -28.20
N ARG A 232 5.29 6.16 -27.12
CA ARG A 232 4.91 6.76 -25.81
C ARG A 232 5.52 6.00 -24.64
N MET A 233 5.65 6.71 -23.52
CA MET A 233 6.14 6.12 -22.26
C MET A 233 5.06 6.21 -21.19
N VAL A 234 4.95 5.17 -20.36
CA VAL A 234 4.30 5.22 -19.05
C VAL A 234 5.39 5.10 -17.99
N TYR A 235 5.52 6.11 -17.15
CA TYR A 235 6.53 6.15 -16.10
C TYR A 235 5.88 5.99 -14.72
N THR A 236 6.33 4.99 -13.95
CA THR A 236 5.76 4.69 -12.63
C THR A 236 6.76 4.87 -11.48
N GLY A 237 7.98 5.28 -11.78
CA GLY A 237 9.03 5.57 -10.80
C GLY A 237 8.88 6.94 -10.11
N PRO A 238 9.82 7.32 -9.22
CA PRO A 238 9.80 8.64 -8.59
C PRO A 238 9.89 9.77 -9.63
N VAL A 239 8.93 10.70 -9.59
CA VAL A 239 8.85 11.78 -10.57
C VAL A 239 10.07 12.70 -10.55
N ASP A 240 10.60 12.99 -9.39
CA ASP A 240 11.83 13.79 -9.21
C ASP A 240 13.06 13.13 -9.85
N ALA A 241 13.15 11.81 -9.80
CA ALA A 241 14.22 11.06 -10.45
C ALA A 241 14.10 11.11 -11.99
N PHE A 242 12.90 11.14 -12.54
CA PHE A 242 12.70 11.34 -13.98
C PHE A 242 13.32 12.65 -14.45
N PHE A 243 13.09 13.72 -13.70
CA PHE A 243 13.62 15.06 -13.98
C PHE A 243 15.00 15.34 -13.38
N ASN A 244 15.79 14.29 -13.04
CA ASN A 244 17.13 14.40 -12.48
C ASN A 244 17.21 15.32 -11.23
N HIS A 245 16.17 15.30 -10.40
CA HIS A 245 16.06 16.07 -9.15
C HIS A 245 16.27 17.59 -9.31
N ARG A 246 15.90 18.17 -10.46
CA ARG A 246 16.20 19.57 -10.79
C ARG A 246 15.63 20.62 -9.82
N TYR A 247 14.58 20.29 -9.07
CA TYR A 247 14.01 21.11 -8.00
C TYR A 247 14.38 20.61 -6.59
N GLY A 248 15.23 19.57 -6.49
CA GLY A 248 15.57 18.86 -5.27
C GLY A 248 14.85 17.53 -5.15
N LYS A 249 15.35 16.66 -4.24
CA LYS A 249 14.75 15.36 -4.00
C LYS A 249 13.42 15.49 -3.27
N LEU A 250 12.40 14.79 -3.73
CA LEU A 250 11.17 14.61 -2.98
C LEU A 250 11.42 13.67 -1.79
N PRO A 251 10.93 14.01 -0.59
CA PRO A 251 11.09 13.16 0.58
C PRO A 251 10.21 11.91 0.50
N TYR A 252 10.84 10.76 0.75
CA TYR A 252 10.17 9.47 0.86
C TYR A 252 10.57 8.80 2.17
N ARG A 253 9.70 7.93 2.70
CA ARG A 253 10.09 6.95 3.71
C ARG A 253 10.51 5.66 3.03
N SER A 254 11.55 5.08 3.57
CA SER A 254 12.04 3.75 3.22
C SER A 254 11.74 2.76 4.34
N LEU A 255 11.87 1.48 4.04
CA LEU A 255 11.69 0.39 4.98
C LEU A 255 12.82 -0.61 4.84
N HIS A 256 13.24 -1.15 5.98
CA HIS A 256 14.08 -2.33 6.04
C HIS A 256 13.28 -3.50 6.61
N PHE A 257 13.39 -4.65 5.98
CA PHE A 257 12.69 -5.87 6.33
C PHE A 257 13.69 -6.92 6.79
N ASP A 258 13.55 -7.35 8.04
CA ASP A 258 14.34 -8.43 8.61
C ASP A 258 13.50 -9.72 8.63
N HIS A 259 13.81 -10.63 7.70
CA HIS A 259 13.11 -11.89 7.52
C HIS A 259 13.77 -13.00 8.32
N THR A 260 12.97 -13.75 9.06
CA THR A 260 13.43 -14.89 9.85
C THR A 260 12.46 -16.07 9.72
N THR A 261 13.01 -17.25 9.47
CA THR A 261 12.23 -18.49 9.55
C THR A 261 12.50 -19.15 10.90
N LEU A 262 11.43 -19.55 11.58
CA LEU A 262 11.45 -20.15 12.90
C LEU A 262 10.98 -21.62 12.83
N ASP A 263 11.59 -22.45 13.63
CA ASP A 263 11.30 -23.89 13.72
C ASP A 263 10.10 -24.16 14.66
N VAL A 264 9.02 -23.45 14.40
CA VAL A 264 7.73 -23.56 15.10
C VAL A 264 6.59 -23.41 14.10
N ALA A 265 5.49 -24.11 14.36
CA ALA A 265 4.33 -24.07 13.46
C ALA A 265 3.61 -22.71 13.43
N GLN A 266 3.69 -21.94 14.50
CA GLN A 266 3.07 -20.61 14.62
C GLN A 266 3.85 -19.76 15.64
N TYR A 267 4.05 -18.50 15.32
CA TYR A 267 4.76 -17.53 16.17
C TYR A 267 3.81 -16.61 16.93
N GLN A 268 2.77 -16.12 16.27
CA GLN A 268 1.83 -15.15 16.83
C GLN A 268 0.37 -15.50 16.50
N ALA A 269 -0.57 -14.90 17.22
CA ALA A 269 -2.01 -15.25 17.12
C ALA A 269 -2.68 -14.68 15.87
N THR A 270 -2.09 -13.64 15.25
CA THR A 270 -2.65 -12.95 14.08
C THR A 270 -1.57 -12.71 13.03
N GLY A 271 -1.98 -12.32 11.83
CA GLY A 271 -1.06 -12.01 10.74
C GLY A 271 -0.08 -10.89 11.07
N THR A 272 -0.49 -9.89 11.85
CA THR A 272 0.36 -8.73 12.19
C THR A 272 0.19 -8.31 13.65
N VAL A 273 1.32 -8.10 14.31
CA VAL A 273 1.39 -7.48 15.65
C VAL A 273 2.17 -6.17 15.55
N ASN A 274 1.56 -5.07 15.95
CA ASN A 274 2.17 -3.74 16.02
C ASN A 274 2.81 -3.51 17.38
N TYR A 275 3.97 -2.85 17.38
CA TYR A 275 4.73 -2.46 18.57
C TYR A 275 4.90 -0.92 18.58
N PRO A 276 3.91 -0.18 19.06
CA PRO A 276 3.96 1.28 19.04
C PRO A 276 5.13 1.86 19.83
N ASN A 277 5.37 1.37 21.03
CA ASN A 277 6.28 1.98 22.01
C ASN A 277 7.53 1.17 22.25
N ASP A 278 7.41 -0.16 22.26
CA ASP A 278 8.52 -1.08 22.48
C ASP A 278 9.26 -1.34 21.16
N ASN A 279 10.51 -1.71 21.23
CA ASN A 279 11.35 -2.11 20.10
C ASN A 279 11.60 -1.01 19.05
N GLN A 280 12.55 -1.24 18.16
CA GLN A 280 12.86 -0.34 17.03
C GLN A 280 11.98 -0.61 15.81
N TYR A 281 11.53 -1.87 15.62
CA TYR A 281 10.58 -2.19 14.58
C TYR A 281 9.17 -1.70 14.92
N THR A 282 8.38 -1.45 13.90
CA THR A 282 6.99 -1.02 14.05
C THR A 282 6.04 -2.19 14.18
N ARG A 283 6.35 -3.31 13.52
CA ARG A 283 5.48 -4.49 13.51
C ARG A 283 6.23 -5.76 13.15
N ILE A 284 5.62 -6.90 13.52
CA ILE A 284 6.00 -8.23 13.07
C ILE A 284 4.83 -8.79 12.26
N THR A 285 5.11 -9.32 11.07
CA THR A 285 4.13 -10.05 10.27
C THR A 285 4.53 -11.50 10.13
N GLU A 286 3.59 -12.43 10.35
CA GLU A 286 3.72 -13.87 10.13
C GLU A 286 2.98 -14.24 8.84
N PHE A 287 3.72 -14.71 7.82
CA PHE A 287 3.18 -14.84 6.47
C PHE A 287 2.14 -15.93 6.30
N LYS A 288 2.21 -17.02 7.02
CA LYS A 288 1.25 -18.13 6.89
C LYS A 288 -0.19 -17.74 7.21
N HIS A 289 -0.40 -16.76 8.08
CA HIS A 289 -1.74 -16.21 8.30
C HIS A 289 -2.28 -15.52 7.02
N LEU A 290 -1.40 -14.80 6.31
CA LEU A 290 -1.77 -14.08 5.09
C LEU A 290 -2.00 -15.04 3.92
N THR A 291 -1.10 -16.01 3.75
CA THR A 291 -1.10 -16.91 2.60
C THR A 291 -2.04 -18.11 2.78
N GLY A 292 -2.38 -18.45 4.02
CA GLY A 292 -3.17 -19.65 4.37
C GLY A 292 -2.39 -20.94 4.22
N GLN A 293 -1.07 -20.88 4.09
CA GLN A 293 -0.21 -22.03 3.94
C GLN A 293 -0.07 -22.80 5.27
N THR A 294 -0.11 -24.11 5.20
CA THR A 294 0.22 -24.99 6.33
C THR A 294 1.65 -25.48 6.18
N HIS A 295 2.47 -25.29 7.23
CA HIS A 295 3.86 -25.70 7.26
C HIS A 295 4.31 -25.90 8.72
N GLU A 296 5.27 -26.82 8.97
CA GLU A 296 5.83 -27.07 10.30
C GLU A 296 6.66 -25.91 10.84
N LYS A 297 7.31 -25.16 9.95
CA LYS A 297 8.01 -23.90 10.26
C LYS A 297 7.14 -22.69 9.92
N THR A 298 7.53 -21.52 10.42
CA THR A 298 6.90 -20.27 10.06
C THR A 298 7.94 -19.20 9.71
N SER A 299 7.59 -18.31 8.77
CA SER A 299 8.41 -17.15 8.45
C SER A 299 7.72 -15.87 8.90
N ILE A 300 8.50 -15.04 9.57
CA ILE A 300 8.10 -13.70 10.03
C ILE A 300 8.97 -12.63 9.39
N VAL A 301 8.48 -11.42 9.39
CA VAL A 301 9.25 -10.23 9.03
C VAL A 301 9.08 -9.15 10.08
N MET A 302 10.19 -8.57 10.52
CA MET A 302 10.24 -7.36 11.34
C MET A 302 10.44 -6.15 10.42
N GLU A 303 9.63 -5.12 10.58
CA GLU A 303 9.63 -3.93 9.73
C GLU A 303 10.23 -2.73 10.45
N TYR A 304 11.31 -2.19 9.89
CA TYR A 304 12.04 -1.03 10.42
C TYR A 304 11.91 0.16 9.46
N PRO A 305 11.24 1.24 9.86
CA PRO A 305 11.21 2.47 9.06
C PRO A 305 12.59 3.13 8.98
N ARG A 306 12.90 3.70 7.80
CA ARG A 306 14.15 4.39 7.53
C ARG A 306 13.90 5.69 6.77
N ALA A 307 14.76 6.69 7.00
CA ALA A 307 14.74 7.94 6.26
C ALA A 307 15.31 7.79 4.83
N GLU A 308 16.28 6.88 4.67
CA GLU A 308 16.99 6.68 3.40
C GLU A 308 16.82 5.24 2.90
N GLY A 309 16.91 5.06 1.58
CA GLY A 309 16.79 3.80 0.88
C GLY A 309 15.81 3.87 -0.30
N ASP A 310 15.31 2.73 -0.73
CA ASP A 310 14.27 2.65 -1.77
C ASP A 310 13.01 3.40 -1.33
N PRO A 311 12.36 4.19 -2.21
CA PRO A 311 11.16 4.94 -1.88
C PRO A 311 9.94 4.02 -1.76
N TYR A 312 9.38 3.89 -0.56
CA TYR A 312 8.15 3.14 -0.32
C TYR A 312 6.93 4.06 -0.24
N TYR A 313 7.04 5.16 0.51
CA TYR A 313 5.93 6.06 0.77
C TYR A 313 6.35 7.52 0.61
N PRO A 314 5.62 8.31 -0.20
CA PRO A 314 5.69 9.77 -0.13
C PRO A 314 5.36 10.24 1.30
N ILE A 315 6.05 11.26 1.80
CA ILE A 315 5.73 11.85 3.09
C ILE A 315 4.64 12.90 2.87
N PRO A 316 3.40 12.70 3.36
CA PRO A 316 2.28 13.59 3.09
C PRO A 316 2.34 14.83 3.98
N MET A 317 3.09 15.83 3.56
CA MET A 317 3.20 17.14 4.23
C MET A 317 2.95 18.28 3.22
N PRO A 318 2.32 19.40 3.66
CA PRO A 318 1.99 20.51 2.78
C PRO A 318 3.21 21.09 2.05
N GLU A 319 4.36 21.21 2.71
CA GLU A 319 5.61 21.73 2.13
C GLU A 319 6.14 20.83 1.00
N TYR A 320 6.03 19.51 1.13
CA TYR A 320 6.46 18.56 0.11
C TYR A 320 5.50 18.51 -1.07
N ASN A 321 4.21 18.79 -0.83
CA ASN A 321 3.24 18.95 -1.89
C ASN A 321 3.56 20.18 -2.76
N ALA A 322 4.10 21.28 -2.18
CA ALA A 322 4.54 22.43 -2.94
C ALA A 322 5.71 22.09 -3.88
N LEU A 323 6.70 21.33 -3.38
CA LEU A 323 7.81 20.85 -4.21
C LEU A 323 7.32 19.90 -5.32
N TYR A 324 6.41 18.97 -4.98
CA TYR A 324 5.81 18.06 -5.97
C TYR A 324 5.09 18.80 -7.09
N LYS A 325 4.39 19.91 -6.81
CA LYS A 325 3.70 20.71 -7.83
C LYS A 325 4.62 21.27 -8.91
N LEU A 326 5.88 21.55 -8.60
CA LEU A 326 6.86 21.95 -9.62
C LEU A 326 7.11 20.79 -10.59
N TYR A 327 7.30 19.58 -10.08
CA TYR A 327 7.46 18.38 -10.91
C TYR A 327 6.17 18.02 -11.67
N GLU A 328 5.02 18.18 -11.03
CA GLU A 328 3.72 17.95 -11.67
C GLU A 328 3.50 18.88 -12.87
N SER A 329 3.89 20.15 -12.74
CA SER A 329 3.81 21.12 -13.84
C SER A 329 4.70 20.70 -15.02
N ASP A 330 5.93 20.24 -14.74
CA ASP A 330 6.83 19.75 -15.78
C ASP A 330 6.31 18.45 -16.41
N ALA A 331 5.77 17.54 -15.59
CA ALA A 331 5.19 16.28 -16.06
C ALA A 331 3.99 16.50 -17.01
N GLN A 332 3.21 17.57 -16.80
CA GLN A 332 2.11 17.96 -17.69
C GLN A 332 2.57 18.48 -19.05
N LEU A 333 3.83 18.93 -19.17
CA LEU A 333 4.42 19.39 -20.44
C LEU A 333 5.04 18.25 -21.25
N GLU A 334 5.13 17.04 -20.69
CA GLU A 334 5.68 15.88 -21.36
C GLU A 334 4.64 15.19 -22.25
N ASP A 335 4.50 15.63 -23.48
CA ASP A 335 3.46 15.17 -24.42
C ASP A 335 3.46 13.65 -24.67
N LYS A 336 4.61 12.98 -24.49
CA LYS A 336 4.79 11.55 -24.78
C LYS A 336 4.90 10.67 -23.55
N VAL A 337 4.84 11.25 -22.34
CA VAL A 337 5.03 10.51 -21.08
C VAL A 337 3.79 10.63 -20.20
N LEU A 338 3.29 9.50 -19.74
CA LEU A 338 2.22 9.42 -18.75
C LEU A 338 2.82 9.03 -17.40
N PHE A 339 2.62 9.87 -16.39
CA PHE A 339 3.08 9.60 -15.01
C PHE A 339 1.96 8.96 -14.21
N VAL A 340 2.14 7.69 -13.79
CA VAL A 340 1.09 6.91 -13.14
C VAL A 340 1.67 6.12 -11.96
N GLY A 341 0.90 5.97 -10.90
CA GLY A 341 1.28 5.22 -9.72
C GLY A 341 1.75 6.09 -8.56
N ARG A 342 2.02 5.43 -7.44
CA ARG A 342 2.31 6.07 -6.15
C ARG A 342 3.48 7.06 -6.20
N LEU A 343 4.59 6.66 -6.82
CA LEU A 343 5.82 7.46 -6.82
C LEU A 343 5.78 8.55 -7.90
N ALA A 344 5.22 8.24 -9.07
CA ALA A 344 5.11 9.19 -10.17
C ALA A 344 4.10 10.31 -9.92
N THR A 345 3.10 10.08 -9.07
CA THR A 345 2.10 11.09 -8.69
C THR A 345 2.24 11.57 -7.25
N TYR A 346 3.31 11.17 -6.56
CA TYR A 346 3.64 11.55 -5.19
C TYR A 346 2.44 11.45 -4.23
N ARG A 347 1.70 10.32 -4.28
CA ARG A 347 0.49 10.10 -3.46
C ARG A 347 0.58 8.79 -2.70
N TYR A 348 0.09 8.80 -1.47
CA TYR A 348 0.06 7.65 -0.60
C TYR A 348 -1.13 6.75 -0.93
N TYR A 349 -1.02 5.97 -2.02
CA TYR A 349 -2.06 5.05 -2.48
C TYR A 349 -1.94 3.64 -1.88
N ASN A 350 -3.09 3.00 -1.63
CA ASN A 350 -3.19 1.55 -1.47
C ASN A 350 -3.14 0.84 -2.84
N MET A 351 -3.02 -0.49 -2.85
CA MET A 351 -2.93 -1.27 -4.09
C MET A 351 -4.15 -1.07 -5.00
N ASP A 352 -5.35 -1.11 -4.42
CA ASP A 352 -6.61 -0.92 -5.14
C ASP A 352 -6.71 0.47 -5.77
N GLN A 353 -6.25 1.50 -5.08
CA GLN A 353 -6.23 2.87 -5.59
C GLN A 353 -5.26 3.03 -6.77
N ILE A 354 -4.12 2.30 -6.76
CA ILE A 354 -3.20 2.29 -7.90
C ILE A 354 -3.85 1.60 -9.10
N VAL A 355 -4.54 0.48 -8.90
CA VAL A 355 -5.28 -0.22 -9.97
C VAL A 355 -6.39 0.68 -10.51
N ALA A 356 -7.18 1.31 -9.63
CA ALA A 356 -8.22 2.26 -10.03
C ALA A 356 -7.67 3.44 -10.84
N GLN A 357 -6.53 4.00 -10.42
CA GLN A 357 -5.84 5.06 -11.16
C GLN A 357 -5.43 4.58 -12.55
N ALA A 358 -4.80 3.42 -12.66
CA ALA A 358 -4.36 2.88 -13.94
C ALA A 358 -5.54 2.63 -14.90
N LEU A 359 -6.64 2.05 -14.41
CA LEU A 359 -7.87 1.86 -15.19
C LEU A 359 -8.47 3.20 -15.62
N SER A 360 -8.50 4.20 -14.72
CA SER A 360 -8.98 5.55 -15.05
C SER A 360 -8.11 6.24 -16.09
N VAL A 361 -6.79 6.15 -16.00
CA VAL A 361 -5.85 6.69 -17.01
C VAL A 361 -6.06 6.02 -18.35
N PHE A 362 -6.21 4.69 -18.37
CA PHE A 362 -6.52 3.97 -19.59
C PHE A 362 -7.82 4.47 -20.22
N ASN A 363 -8.91 4.47 -19.48
CA ASN A 363 -10.24 4.80 -20.00
C ASN A 363 -10.39 6.27 -20.39
N LYS A 364 -9.80 7.21 -19.65
CA LYS A 364 -10.03 8.64 -19.81
C LYS A 364 -8.95 9.38 -20.63
N GLN A 365 -7.76 8.80 -20.76
CA GLN A 365 -6.65 9.44 -21.45
C GLN A 365 -6.16 8.61 -22.63
N ILE A 366 -5.80 7.33 -22.39
CA ILE A 366 -5.18 6.50 -23.43
C ILE A 366 -6.20 6.10 -24.50
N LEU A 367 -7.34 5.55 -24.13
CA LEU A 367 -8.33 5.06 -25.07
C LEU A 367 -8.85 6.16 -26.00
N PRO A 368 -9.26 7.35 -25.53
CA PRO A 368 -9.68 8.44 -26.42
C PRO A 368 -8.56 8.88 -27.35
N MET A 369 -7.36 9.07 -26.84
CA MET A 369 -6.19 9.50 -27.60
C MET A 369 -5.84 8.51 -28.73
N GLU A 370 -5.84 7.22 -28.48
CA GLU A 370 -5.54 6.20 -29.47
C GLU A 370 -6.67 6.08 -30.52
N THR A 371 -7.93 6.24 -30.12
CA THR A 371 -9.08 6.27 -31.05
C THR A 371 -8.99 7.46 -32.00
N GLU A 372 -8.67 8.66 -31.49
CA GLU A 372 -8.46 9.85 -32.35
C GLU A 372 -7.29 9.68 -33.32
N ARG A 373 -6.21 9.02 -32.88
CA ARG A 373 -5.02 8.75 -33.72
C ARG A 373 -5.36 7.79 -34.86
N GLU A 374 -6.15 6.77 -34.60
CA GLU A 374 -6.61 5.82 -35.62
C GLU A 374 -7.50 6.49 -36.67
N VAL A 375 -8.44 7.33 -36.22
CA VAL A 375 -9.30 8.12 -37.14
C VAL A 375 -8.51 9.07 -38.02
N ARG A 376 -7.43 9.66 -37.53
CA ARG A 376 -6.58 10.57 -38.35
C ARG A 376 -5.64 9.82 -39.32
N ALA A 377 -5.41 8.53 -39.12
CA ALA A 377 -4.55 7.70 -39.93
C ALA A 377 -5.29 7.01 -41.09
N THR A 378 -6.63 6.96 -41.02
CA THR A 378 -7.56 6.50 -42.08
C THR A 378 -7.98 7.67 -42.96
#